data_c178f3caac9506dee92f724ffd0e7352
#
_entry.id   c178f3caac9506dee92f724ffd0e7352
#
_cell.length_a   1.000
_cell.length_b   1.000
_cell.length_c   1.000
_cell.angle_alpha   90.00
_cell.angle_beta   90.00
_cell.angle_gamma   90.00
#
_symmetry.space_group_name_H-M   'P 1'
#
loop_
_entity.id
_entity.type
_entity.pdbx_description
1 polymer ?
#
loop_
_entity_poly.entity_id
_entity_poly.type
_entity_poly.pdbx_seq_one_letter_code
_entity_poly.pdbx_strand_id
1 'polypeptide(L)'
;VVKTPQGTLNVVFEGLSRVRMCAYAEKDGYLVAHATERKEEEPRPSLFLDSLMQEVQNQLEDLKDIHPSFTEEMRIAALAMKHPLALADFTASCALINYKNKQSVLEATRASTRLEKLLVALGEERMILSCEHDIPAQVKEKIDRSQKDYFLREQVKAIQAELGEDDDDEIREYDEKIAAAKLPKEVEEKLYKELNKLSKTPYGAAEGTVMRSYLDTCLEFPFTKHTADHATVAEARK
;
A
#
# COMPACT_ATOMS: atom_id res chain seq x y z
N VAL A 1 22.41 -17.91 34.04
CA VAL A 1 22.92 -16.58 33.64
C VAL A 1 24.13 -16.80 32.74
N VAL A 2 24.10 -16.31 31.52
CA VAL A 2 25.19 -16.39 30.56
C VAL A 2 25.70 -14.98 30.28
N LYS A 3 27.00 -14.77 30.50
CA LYS A 3 27.64 -13.49 30.20
C LYS A 3 28.14 -13.51 28.75
N THR A 4 27.70 -12.55 27.96
CA THR A 4 28.15 -12.43 26.56
C THR A 4 29.54 -11.77 26.52
N PRO A 5 30.33 -11.99 25.46
CA PRO A 5 31.65 -11.34 25.28
C PRO A 5 31.54 -9.79 25.26
N GLN A 6 30.37 -9.26 24.96
CA GLN A 6 30.09 -7.80 24.91
C GLN A 6 29.72 -7.20 26.29
N GLY A 7 29.75 -8.01 27.38
CA GLY A 7 29.45 -7.54 28.75
C GLY A 7 27.97 -7.54 29.12
N THR A 8 27.05 -7.91 28.22
CA THR A 8 25.65 -8.12 28.55
C THR A 8 25.39 -9.42 29.24
N LEU A 9 24.39 -9.48 30.13
CA LEU A 9 23.98 -10.69 30.84
C LEU A 9 22.69 -11.20 30.22
N ASN A 10 22.71 -12.44 29.70
CA ASN A 10 21.52 -13.17 29.35
C ASN A 10 21.05 -13.99 30.56
N VAL A 11 19.86 -13.71 31.03
CA VAL A 11 19.25 -14.37 32.19
C VAL A 11 17.99 -15.07 31.75
N VAL A 12 17.90 -16.36 32.02
CA VAL A 12 16.69 -17.16 31.84
C VAL A 12 15.94 -17.18 33.15
N PHE A 13 14.69 -16.82 33.15
CA PHE A 13 13.80 -16.84 34.30
C PHE A 13 12.76 -17.92 34.11
N GLU A 14 12.46 -18.64 35.18
CA GLU A 14 11.37 -19.59 35.31
C GLU A 14 10.29 -18.98 36.21
N GLY A 15 9.06 -18.89 35.71
CA GLY A 15 7.92 -18.40 36.48
C GLY A 15 7.42 -19.49 37.42
N LEU A 16 7.37 -19.24 38.74
CA LEU A 16 6.92 -20.19 39.76
C LEU A 16 5.46 -20.06 40.10
N SER A 17 4.96 -18.82 40.20
CA SER A 17 3.56 -18.56 40.53
C SER A 17 3.07 -17.25 39.95
N ARG A 18 1.75 -17.08 39.85
CA ARG A 18 1.15 -15.81 39.45
C ARG A 18 0.92 -14.94 40.66
N VAL A 19 1.24 -13.67 40.51
CA VAL A 19 1.05 -12.66 41.54
C VAL A 19 0.29 -11.45 40.97
N ARG A 20 -0.54 -10.84 41.80
CA ARG A 20 -1.14 -9.55 41.52
C ARG A 20 -0.32 -8.45 42.18
N MET A 21 0.16 -7.51 41.41
CA MET A 21 0.83 -6.33 41.90
C MET A 21 -0.22 -5.33 42.43
N CYS A 22 -0.07 -4.93 43.69
CA CYS A 22 -1.02 -4.05 44.38
C CYS A 22 -0.49 -2.62 44.47
N ALA A 23 0.83 -2.46 44.67
CA ALA A 23 1.51 -1.16 44.73
C ALA A 23 2.99 -1.35 44.37
N TYR A 24 3.61 -0.32 43.82
CA TYR A 24 5.06 -0.31 43.60
C TYR A 24 5.63 1.04 44.02
N ALA A 25 6.85 1.00 44.49
CA ALA A 25 7.65 2.15 44.90
C ALA A 25 9.08 1.94 44.41
N GLU A 26 9.75 3.03 44.17
CA GLU A 26 11.17 3.02 43.90
C GLU A 26 11.93 3.07 45.24
N LYS A 27 12.88 2.18 45.45
CA LYS A 27 13.72 2.10 46.61
C LYS A 27 15.14 1.79 46.16
N ASP A 28 16.10 2.65 46.58
CA ASP A 28 17.52 2.44 46.29
C ASP A 28 17.88 2.24 44.81
N GLY A 29 17.11 2.90 43.87
CA GLY A 29 17.32 2.79 42.43
C GLY A 29 16.74 1.56 41.76
N TYR A 30 15.90 0.77 42.45
CA TYR A 30 15.14 -0.34 41.89
C TYR A 30 13.67 -0.30 42.29
N LEU A 31 12.82 -0.93 41.46
CA LEU A 31 11.38 -1.01 41.72
C LEU A 31 11.08 -2.13 42.71
N VAL A 32 10.36 -1.80 43.78
CA VAL A 32 9.79 -2.75 44.76
C VAL A 32 8.29 -2.77 44.60
N ALA A 33 7.71 -3.96 44.58
CA ALA A 33 6.27 -4.13 44.49
C ALA A 33 5.71 -4.94 45.66
N HIS A 34 4.54 -4.52 46.15
CA HIS A 34 3.71 -5.38 47.00
C HIS A 34 2.89 -6.29 46.09
N ALA A 35 3.05 -7.60 46.24
CA ALA A 35 2.37 -8.59 45.44
C ALA A 35 1.62 -9.59 46.30
N THR A 36 0.44 -9.99 45.84
CA THR A 36 -0.35 -11.06 46.43
C THR A 36 -0.45 -12.21 45.46
N GLU A 37 -0.20 -13.42 45.93
CA GLU A 37 -0.29 -14.63 45.12
C GLU A 37 -1.72 -14.84 44.62
N ARG A 38 -1.83 -15.20 43.34
CA ARG A 38 -3.10 -15.54 42.69
C ARG A 38 -3.11 -17.03 42.44
N LYS A 39 -3.97 -17.74 43.18
CA LYS A 39 -4.20 -19.18 42.94
C LYS A 39 -5.01 -19.37 41.68
N GLU A 40 -4.56 -20.28 40.85
CA GLU A 40 -5.26 -20.74 39.68
C GLU A 40 -6.38 -21.75 40.07
N GLU A 41 -7.47 -21.69 39.33
CA GLU A 41 -8.53 -22.69 39.50
C GLU A 41 -8.13 -23.96 38.74
N GLU A 42 -8.08 -25.09 39.43
CA GLU A 42 -7.86 -26.38 38.78
C GLU A 42 -8.95 -26.64 37.73
N PRO A 43 -8.56 -26.86 36.45
CA PRO A 43 -9.52 -27.04 35.39
C PRO A 43 -10.27 -28.37 35.55
N ARG A 44 -11.59 -28.29 35.53
CA ARG A 44 -12.44 -29.52 35.50
C ARG A 44 -12.57 -29.95 34.04
N PRO A 45 -12.32 -31.22 33.70
CA PRO A 45 -12.50 -31.75 32.36
C PRO A 45 -13.89 -31.47 31.84
N SER A 46 -14.03 -30.92 30.65
CA SER A 46 -15.29 -30.69 29.99
C SER A 46 -15.08 -30.64 28.46
N LEU A 47 -16.11 -31.06 27.71
CA LEU A 47 -16.09 -30.99 26.25
C LEU A 47 -15.86 -29.58 25.74
N PHE A 48 -16.33 -28.58 26.47
CA PHE A 48 -16.11 -27.18 26.12
C PHE A 48 -14.61 -26.81 26.19
N LEU A 49 -13.95 -27.25 27.28
CA LEU A 49 -12.52 -26.99 27.45
C LEU A 49 -11.66 -27.70 26.38
N ASP A 50 -12.05 -28.96 26.09
CA ASP A 50 -11.39 -29.73 25.02
C ASP A 50 -11.58 -29.09 23.66
N SER A 51 -12.75 -28.53 23.35
CA SER A 51 -13.03 -27.80 22.14
C SER A 51 -12.18 -26.52 22.02
N LEU A 52 -12.04 -25.77 23.13
CA LEU A 52 -11.18 -24.58 23.15
C LEU A 52 -9.69 -24.93 22.90
N MET A 53 -9.21 -26.02 23.54
CA MET A 53 -7.85 -26.50 23.33
C MET A 53 -7.61 -26.90 21.86
N GLN A 54 -8.57 -27.63 21.29
CA GLN A 54 -8.49 -28.03 19.88
C GLN A 54 -8.45 -26.82 18.94
N GLU A 55 -9.28 -25.81 19.24
CA GLU A 55 -9.30 -24.58 18.44
C GLU A 55 -7.99 -23.79 18.54
N VAL A 56 -7.38 -23.73 19.73
CA VAL A 56 -6.02 -23.15 19.89
C VAL A 56 -5.02 -23.88 19.00
N GLN A 57 -5.05 -25.22 19.03
CA GLN A 57 -4.16 -26.05 18.21
C GLN A 57 -4.38 -25.83 16.71
N ASN A 58 -5.64 -25.67 16.26
CA ASN A 58 -5.96 -25.36 14.87
C ASN A 58 -5.40 -24.00 14.44
N GLN A 59 -5.55 -22.97 15.28
CA GLN A 59 -5.02 -21.64 14.96
C GLN A 59 -3.49 -21.60 14.92
N LEU A 60 -2.80 -22.48 15.66
CA LEU A 60 -1.35 -22.60 15.57
C LEU A 60 -0.88 -23.20 14.24
N GLU A 61 -1.68 -24.04 13.58
CA GLU A 61 -1.40 -24.51 12.23
C GLU A 61 -1.43 -23.37 11.21
N ASP A 62 -2.37 -22.44 11.36
CA ASP A 62 -2.48 -21.28 10.47
C ASP A 62 -1.32 -20.27 10.67
N LEU A 63 -0.75 -20.21 11.88
CA LEU A 63 0.33 -19.27 12.22
C LEU A 63 1.72 -19.74 11.79
N LYS A 64 1.94 -21.03 11.62
CA LYS A 64 3.28 -21.61 11.40
C LYS A 64 4.05 -21.00 10.22
N ASP A 65 3.32 -20.68 9.13
CA ASP A 65 3.90 -20.24 7.87
C ASP A 65 4.14 -18.71 7.81
N ILE A 66 3.46 -17.97 8.69
CA ILE A 66 3.48 -16.49 8.67
C ILE A 66 4.18 -15.89 9.89
N HIS A 67 4.34 -16.64 10.98
CA HIS A 67 4.89 -16.12 12.22
C HIS A 67 6.43 -16.19 12.24
N PRO A 68 7.15 -15.05 12.44
CA PRO A 68 8.59 -14.97 12.26
C PRO A 68 9.42 -15.79 13.25
N SER A 69 8.87 -16.08 14.44
CA SER A 69 9.61 -16.74 15.55
C SER A 69 8.94 -18.01 16.05
N PHE A 70 7.82 -18.44 15.46
CA PHE A 70 7.12 -19.65 15.87
C PHE A 70 7.64 -20.85 15.07
N THR A 71 8.40 -21.72 15.75
CA THR A 71 9.05 -22.85 15.10
C THR A 71 8.21 -24.12 15.11
N GLU A 72 8.56 -25.08 14.25
CA GLU A 72 7.89 -26.38 14.20
C GLU A 72 8.00 -27.14 15.52
N GLU A 73 9.13 -27.01 16.24
CA GLU A 73 9.31 -27.63 17.55
C GLU A 73 8.33 -27.05 18.59
N MET A 74 8.08 -25.72 18.54
CA MET A 74 7.11 -25.06 19.42
C MET A 74 5.69 -25.54 19.11
N ARG A 75 5.34 -25.71 17.83
CA ARG A 75 4.07 -26.26 17.39
C ARG A 75 3.86 -27.69 17.93
N ILE A 76 4.83 -28.58 17.73
CA ILE A 76 4.78 -29.95 18.21
C ILE A 76 4.64 -29.99 19.74
N ALA A 77 5.37 -29.14 20.45
CA ALA A 77 5.28 -29.03 21.91
C ALA A 77 3.87 -28.61 22.36
N ALA A 78 3.26 -27.62 21.70
CA ALA A 78 1.92 -27.18 21.99
C ALA A 78 0.87 -28.27 21.72
N LEU A 79 0.99 -29.01 20.62
CA LEU A 79 0.09 -30.11 20.27
C LEU A 79 0.18 -31.28 21.28
N ALA A 80 1.35 -31.49 21.89
CA ALA A 80 1.53 -32.54 22.90
C ALA A 80 0.97 -32.17 24.28
N MET A 81 0.66 -30.90 24.52
CA MET A 81 0.17 -30.43 25.82
C MET A 81 -1.29 -30.83 26.05
N LYS A 82 -1.53 -31.52 27.16
CA LYS A 82 -2.88 -31.96 27.58
C LYS A 82 -3.50 -31.07 28.65
N HIS A 83 -2.69 -30.26 29.33
CA HIS A 83 -3.19 -29.41 30.41
C HIS A 83 -3.56 -28.02 29.84
N PRO A 84 -4.82 -27.56 29.99
CA PRO A 84 -5.31 -26.35 29.32
C PRO A 84 -4.59 -25.06 29.72
N LEU A 85 -4.23 -24.93 31.01
CA LEU A 85 -3.50 -23.77 31.49
C LEU A 85 -2.04 -23.75 30.95
N ALA A 86 -1.40 -24.93 30.93
CA ALA A 86 -0.05 -25.03 30.38
C ALA A 86 -0.02 -24.75 28.87
N LEU A 87 -1.00 -25.27 28.12
CA LEU A 87 -1.15 -24.97 26.69
C LEU A 87 -1.33 -23.46 26.46
N ALA A 88 -2.21 -22.82 27.25
CA ALA A 88 -2.48 -21.41 27.09
C ALA A 88 -1.23 -20.55 27.38
N ASP A 89 -0.50 -20.85 28.45
CA ASP A 89 0.69 -20.09 28.84
C ASP A 89 1.85 -20.29 27.86
N PHE A 90 2.07 -21.52 27.44
CA PHE A 90 3.08 -21.84 26.45
C PHE A 90 2.79 -21.12 25.12
N THR A 91 1.56 -21.28 24.63
CA THR A 91 1.15 -20.65 23.35
C THR A 91 1.23 -19.13 23.43
N ALA A 92 0.76 -18.52 24.54
CA ALA A 92 0.86 -17.07 24.71
C ALA A 92 2.32 -16.58 24.73
N SER A 93 3.24 -17.38 25.29
CA SER A 93 4.65 -17.01 25.37
C SER A 93 5.34 -17.01 24.00
N CYS A 94 5.07 -18.01 23.15
CA CYS A 94 5.77 -18.23 21.88
C CYS A 94 5.05 -17.70 20.65
N ALA A 95 3.70 -17.66 20.64
CA ALA A 95 2.90 -17.29 19.46
C ALA A 95 2.30 -15.87 19.51
N LEU A 96 2.26 -15.20 20.65
CA LEU A 96 1.84 -13.80 20.72
C LEU A 96 3.06 -12.88 20.69
N ILE A 97 3.02 -11.82 19.91
CA ILE A 97 4.04 -10.75 19.86
C ILE A 97 3.61 -9.61 20.77
N ASN A 98 2.33 -9.24 20.72
CA ASN A 98 1.80 -8.11 21.47
C ASN A 98 1.80 -8.39 22.99
N TYR A 99 2.59 -7.62 23.74
CA TYR A 99 2.69 -7.77 25.20
C TYR A 99 1.37 -7.52 25.94
N LYS A 100 0.48 -6.67 25.43
CA LYS A 100 -0.84 -6.42 26.04
C LYS A 100 -1.73 -7.66 25.98
N ASN A 101 -1.67 -8.38 24.86
CA ASN A 101 -2.37 -9.63 24.66
C ASN A 101 -1.79 -10.71 25.59
N LYS A 102 -0.47 -10.82 25.69
CA LYS A 102 0.21 -11.71 26.67
C LYS A 102 -0.26 -11.39 28.10
N GLN A 103 -0.31 -10.12 28.47
CA GLN A 103 -0.74 -9.70 29.79
C GLN A 103 -2.21 -10.04 30.04
N SER A 104 -3.10 -9.83 29.06
CA SER A 104 -4.51 -10.19 29.17
C SER A 104 -4.74 -11.68 29.41
N VAL A 105 -3.97 -12.54 28.71
CA VAL A 105 -3.99 -14.00 28.93
C VAL A 105 -3.44 -14.35 30.32
N LEU A 106 -2.33 -13.72 30.72
CA LEU A 106 -1.69 -13.94 32.03
C LEU A 106 -2.63 -13.60 33.21
N GLU A 107 -3.48 -12.58 33.09
CA GLU A 107 -4.41 -12.16 34.14
C GLU A 107 -5.61 -13.10 34.35
N ALA A 108 -5.91 -13.95 33.36
CA ALA A 108 -7.01 -14.89 33.44
C ALA A 108 -6.66 -16.09 34.32
N THR A 109 -7.38 -16.28 35.43
CA THR A 109 -7.16 -17.36 36.40
C THR A 109 -7.92 -18.64 36.05
N ARG A 110 -9.04 -18.54 35.31
CA ARG A 110 -9.84 -19.66 34.83
C ARG A 110 -9.37 -20.17 33.51
N ALA A 111 -9.26 -21.47 33.33
CA ALA A 111 -8.78 -22.09 32.10
C ALA A 111 -9.61 -21.72 30.86
N SER A 112 -10.94 -21.76 30.94
CA SER A 112 -11.81 -21.38 29.82
C SER A 112 -11.60 -19.94 29.40
N THR A 113 -11.64 -19.00 30.34
CA THR A 113 -11.45 -17.58 30.08
C THR A 113 -10.05 -17.29 29.54
N ARG A 114 -9.03 -18.04 29.97
CA ARG A 114 -7.64 -17.89 29.48
C ARG A 114 -7.55 -18.36 28.04
N LEU A 115 -8.13 -19.53 27.71
CA LEU A 115 -8.13 -20.03 26.33
C LEU A 115 -8.98 -19.15 25.40
N GLU A 116 -10.15 -18.66 25.86
CA GLU A 116 -10.94 -17.70 25.07
C GLU A 116 -10.18 -16.42 24.74
N LYS A 117 -9.50 -15.83 25.73
CA LYS A 117 -8.66 -14.64 25.52
C LYS A 117 -7.49 -14.95 24.59
N LEU A 118 -6.88 -16.13 24.74
CA LEU A 118 -5.81 -16.57 23.86
C LEU A 118 -6.29 -16.70 22.42
N LEU A 119 -7.44 -17.31 22.18
CA LEU A 119 -8.01 -17.46 20.83
C LEU A 119 -8.26 -16.11 20.16
N VAL A 120 -8.81 -15.15 20.91
CA VAL A 120 -8.98 -13.78 20.39
C VAL A 120 -7.64 -13.16 20.03
N ALA A 121 -6.65 -13.27 20.93
CA ALA A 121 -5.32 -12.71 20.72
C ALA A 121 -4.58 -13.37 19.54
N LEU A 122 -4.70 -14.68 19.36
CA LEU A 122 -4.14 -15.40 18.21
C LEU A 122 -4.79 -14.98 16.90
N GLY A 123 -6.12 -14.76 16.90
CA GLY A 123 -6.83 -14.25 15.73
C GLY A 123 -6.36 -12.85 15.32
N GLU A 124 -6.16 -11.94 16.28
CA GLU A 124 -5.60 -10.62 16.03
C GLU A 124 -4.17 -10.71 15.50
N GLU A 125 -3.32 -11.52 16.10
CA GLU A 125 -1.93 -11.73 15.69
C GLU A 125 -1.86 -12.27 14.26
N ARG A 126 -2.67 -13.28 13.93
CA ARG A 126 -2.76 -13.84 12.60
C ARG A 126 -3.17 -12.81 11.57
N MET A 127 -4.16 -11.96 11.89
CA MET A 127 -4.60 -10.90 10.98
C MET A 127 -3.49 -9.88 10.69
N ILE A 128 -2.75 -9.47 11.72
CA ILE A 128 -1.62 -8.53 11.57
C ILE A 128 -0.52 -9.17 10.71
N LEU A 129 -0.10 -10.39 11.04
CA LEU A 129 0.97 -11.09 10.34
C LEU A 129 0.61 -11.40 8.89
N SER A 130 -0.66 -11.77 8.60
CA SER A 130 -1.12 -11.95 7.23
C SER A 130 -1.03 -10.65 6.43
N CYS A 131 -1.45 -9.52 7.01
CA CYS A 131 -1.31 -8.21 6.37
C CYS A 131 0.17 -7.86 6.12
N GLU A 132 1.05 -8.10 7.12
CA GLU A 132 2.48 -7.85 6.97
C GLU A 132 3.15 -8.72 5.90
N HIS A 133 2.69 -9.96 5.76
CA HIS A 133 3.16 -10.89 4.73
C HIS A 133 2.70 -10.46 3.31
N ASP A 134 1.45 -10.04 3.17
CA ASP A 134 0.84 -9.74 1.88
C ASP A 134 1.22 -8.35 1.33
N ILE A 135 1.45 -7.37 2.21
CA ILE A 135 1.82 -6.00 1.81
C ILE A 135 3.06 -5.95 0.91
N PRO A 136 4.20 -6.61 1.21
CA PRO A 136 5.38 -6.58 0.36
C PRO A 136 5.11 -7.14 -1.05
N ALA A 137 4.33 -8.22 -1.15
CA ALA A 137 3.98 -8.82 -2.44
C ALA A 137 3.11 -7.86 -3.28
N GLN A 138 2.10 -7.25 -2.69
CA GLN A 138 1.23 -6.27 -3.36
C GLN A 138 1.99 -5.00 -3.77
N VAL A 139 2.88 -4.51 -2.92
CA VAL A 139 3.73 -3.34 -3.22
C VAL A 139 4.67 -3.66 -4.38
N LYS A 140 5.31 -4.83 -4.37
CA LYS A 140 6.20 -5.29 -5.44
C LYS A 140 5.44 -5.38 -6.77
N GLU A 141 4.26 -6.01 -6.79
CA GLU A 141 3.43 -6.10 -7.99
C GLU A 141 3.08 -4.72 -8.57
N LYS A 142 2.70 -3.76 -7.71
CA LYS A 142 2.39 -2.39 -8.13
C LYS A 142 3.62 -1.67 -8.69
N ILE A 143 4.79 -1.86 -8.08
CA ILE A 143 6.05 -1.28 -8.55
C ILE A 143 6.41 -1.87 -9.91
N ASP A 144 6.39 -3.19 -10.05
CA ASP A 144 6.72 -3.89 -11.30
C ASP A 144 5.80 -3.44 -12.44
N ARG A 145 4.50 -3.29 -12.17
CA ARG A 145 3.51 -2.77 -13.14
C ARG A 145 3.82 -1.33 -13.54
N SER A 146 4.11 -0.46 -12.59
CA SER A 146 4.44 0.94 -12.85
C SER A 146 5.74 1.09 -13.65
N GLN A 147 6.76 0.29 -13.33
CA GLN A 147 8.02 0.27 -14.08
C GLN A 147 7.82 -0.22 -15.51
N LYS A 148 7.01 -1.25 -15.71
CA LYS A 148 6.66 -1.77 -17.04
C LYS A 148 5.93 -0.72 -17.87
N ASP A 149 4.94 -0.02 -17.30
CA ASP A 149 4.21 1.05 -17.97
C ASP A 149 5.13 2.22 -18.35
N TYR A 150 6.04 2.59 -17.47
CA TYR A 150 7.06 3.61 -17.76
C TYR A 150 7.98 3.18 -18.92
N PHE A 151 8.50 1.96 -18.84
CA PHE A 151 9.39 1.43 -19.90
C PHE A 151 8.71 1.37 -21.26
N LEU A 152 7.44 0.92 -21.32
CA LEU A 152 6.66 0.89 -22.54
C LEU A 152 6.43 2.27 -23.12
N ARG A 153 6.18 3.29 -22.29
CA ARG A 153 6.03 4.68 -22.74
C ARG A 153 7.33 5.25 -23.31
N GLU A 154 8.45 4.97 -22.66
CA GLU A 154 9.76 5.40 -23.17
C GLU A 154 10.15 4.68 -24.48
N GLN A 155 9.77 3.40 -24.62
CA GLN A 155 9.93 2.70 -25.92
C GLN A 155 9.10 3.35 -27.03
N VAL A 156 7.83 3.69 -26.75
CA VAL A 156 6.98 4.38 -27.73
C VAL A 156 7.60 5.72 -28.14
N LYS A 157 8.10 6.52 -27.20
CA LYS A 157 8.79 7.78 -27.52
C LYS A 157 10.05 7.57 -28.36
N ALA A 158 10.87 6.57 -28.01
CA ALA A 158 12.06 6.26 -28.78
C ALA A 158 11.73 5.83 -30.21
N ILE A 159 10.69 5.02 -30.39
CA ILE A 159 10.21 4.61 -31.71
C ILE A 159 9.69 5.81 -32.51
N GLN A 160 8.94 6.71 -31.89
CA GLN A 160 8.44 7.93 -32.53
C GLN A 160 9.58 8.83 -32.97
N ALA A 161 10.58 9.06 -32.12
CA ALA A 161 11.78 9.82 -32.47
C ALA A 161 12.59 9.19 -33.65
N GLU A 162 12.65 7.85 -33.70
CA GLU A 162 13.38 7.13 -34.76
C GLU A 162 12.62 7.13 -36.10
N LEU A 163 11.28 7.22 -36.04
CA LEU A 163 10.43 7.38 -37.23
C LEU A 163 10.46 8.82 -37.81
N GLY A 164 11.16 9.75 -37.16
CA GLY A 164 11.30 11.13 -37.63
C GLY A 164 10.04 11.96 -37.44
N GLU A 165 9.21 11.57 -36.50
CA GLU A 165 7.97 12.27 -36.14
C GLU A 165 8.28 13.39 -35.14
N ASP A 166 8.95 14.46 -35.62
CA ASP A 166 9.09 15.73 -34.89
C ASP A 166 7.75 16.51 -34.98
N ASP A 167 6.74 16.00 -34.32
CA ASP A 167 5.45 16.69 -34.14
C ASP A 167 5.63 18.10 -33.53
N ASP A 168 6.67 18.26 -32.71
CA ASP A 168 6.96 19.55 -32.07
C ASP A 168 7.46 20.61 -33.09
N ASP A 169 8.16 20.24 -34.12
CA ASP A 169 8.63 21.17 -35.15
C ASP A 169 7.49 21.60 -36.08
N GLU A 170 6.58 20.69 -36.45
CA GLU A 170 5.37 21.02 -37.24
C GLU A 170 4.45 21.97 -36.49
N ILE A 171 4.20 21.70 -35.23
CA ILE A 171 3.35 22.53 -34.35
C ILE A 171 3.95 23.93 -34.22
N ARG A 172 5.29 24.03 -34.08
CA ARG A 172 6.00 25.29 -34.00
C ARG A 172 5.92 26.08 -35.28
N GLU A 173 6.01 25.43 -36.43
CA GLU A 173 5.86 26.04 -37.74
C GLU A 173 4.45 26.65 -37.91
N TYR A 174 3.40 25.94 -37.52
CA TYR A 174 2.05 26.48 -37.54
C TYR A 174 1.85 27.65 -36.56
N ASP A 175 2.43 27.60 -35.37
CA ASP A 175 2.40 28.68 -34.38
C ASP A 175 3.01 29.96 -34.94
N GLU A 176 4.19 29.87 -35.57
CA GLU A 176 4.85 30.98 -36.22
C GLU A 176 4.04 31.55 -37.42
N LYS A 177 3.44 30.68 -38.23
CA LYS A 177 2.57 31.09 -39.35
C LYS A 177 1.31 31.82 -38.89
N ILE A 178 0.66 31.34 -37.82
CA ILE A 178 -0.52 32.00 -37.26
C ILE A 178 -0.18 33.38 -36.72
N ALA A 179 0.92 33.49 -35.97
CA ALA A 179 1.38 34.78 -35.43
C ALA A 179 1.76 35.79 -36.53
N ALA A 180 2.33 35.32 -37.65
CA ALA A 180 2.74 36.17 -38.77
C ALA A 180 1.57 36.64 -39.67
N ALA A 181 0.48 35.87 -39.71
CA ALA A 181 -0.64 36.09 -40.66
C ALA A 181 -1.52 37.30 -40.38
N LYS A 182 -1.36 38.02 -39.24
CA LYS A 182 -2.15 39.20 -38.83
C LYS A 182 -3.64 38.97 -38.95
N LEU A 183 -4.13 37.89 -38.40
CA LEU A 183 -5.53 37.47 -38.50
C LEU A 183 -6.43 38.28 -37.58
N PRO A 184 -7.74 38.35 -37.87
CA PRO A 184 -8.72 38.85 -36.93
C PRO A 184 -8.69 38.01 -35.63
N LYS A 185 -8.82 38.63 -34.46
CA LYS A 185 -8.70 37.96 -33.15
C LYS A 185 -9.58 36.72 -33.00
N GLU A 186 -10.80 36.76 -33.54
CA GLU A 186 -11.72 35.60 -33.47
C GLU A 186 -11.23 34.40 -34.30
N VAL A 187 -10.54 34.65 -35.40
CA VAL A 187 -9.95 33.61 -36.26
C VAL A 187 -8.67 33.06 -35.61
N GLU A 188 -7.83 33.95 -35.15
CA GLU A 188 -6.59 33.61 -34.44
C GLU A 188 -6.86 32.68 -33.26
N GLU A 189 -7.81 33.02 -32.38
CA GLU A 189 -8.20 32.17 -31.24
C GLU A 189 -8.73 30.78 -31.65
N LYS A 190 -9.45 30.70 -32.76
CA LYS A 190 -9.95 29.43 -33.31
C LYS A 190 -8.78 28.57 -33.83
N LEU A 191 -7.86 29.15 -34.57
CA LEU A 191 -6.72 28.44 -35.11
C LEU A 191 -5.79 27.92 -34.01
N TYR A 192 -5.54 28.68 -32.94
CA TYR A 192 -4.79 28.21 -31.79
C TYR A 192 -5.50 27.07 -31.06
N LYS A 193 -6.84 27.06 -31.01
CA LYS A 193 -7.59 25.92 -30.46
C LYS A 193 -7.44 24.66 -31.32
N GLU A 194 -7.48 24.79 -32.63
CA GLU A 194 -7.29 23.65 -33.53
C GLU A 194 -5.82 23.18 -33.51
N LEU A 195 -4.84 24.06 -33.44
CA LEU A 195 -3.43 23.72 -33.26
C LEU A 195 -3.20 22.93 -31.96
N ASN A 196 -3.84 23.35 -30.87
CA ASN A 196 -3.78 22.61 -29.57
C ASN A 196 -4.49 21.25 -29.63
N LYS A 197 -5.45 21.03 -30.52
CA LYS A 197 -6.02 19.70 -30.77
C LYS A 197 -5.05 18.86 -31.60
N LEU A 198 -4.47 19.44 -32.63
CA LEU A 198 -3.47 18.77 -33.48
C LEU A 198 -2.28 18.26 -32.66
N SER A 199 -1.75 19.07 -31.74
CA SER A 199 -0.64 18.67 -30.86
C SER A 199 -0.95 17.49 -29.92
N LYS A 200 -2.24 17.20 -29.71
CA LYS A 200 -2.70 16.06 -28.88
C LYS A 200 -3.15 14.86 -29.71
N THR A 201 -3.22 15.02 -31.03
CA THR A 201 -3.69 13.99 -31.94
C THR A 201 -2.50 13.12 -32.38
N PRO A 202 -2.56 11.79 -32.25
CA PRO A 202 -1.47 10.92 -32.71
C PRO A 202 -1.16 11.14 -34.20
N TYR A 203 0.13 11.14 -34.53
CA TYR A 203 0.57 11.23 -35.91
C TYR A 203 -0.02 10.10 -36.76
N GLY A 204 -0.40 10.40 -38.00
CA GLY A 204 -1.04 9.43 -38.89
C GLY A 204 -2.53 9.21 -38.65
N ALA A 205 -3.13 9.85 -37.66
CA ALA A 205 -4.58 9.83 -37.49
C ALA A 205 -5.27 10.60 -38.62
N ALA A 206 -6.35 10.06 -39.19
CA ALA A 206 -7.12 10.70 -40.26
C ALA A 206 -7.64 12.09 -39.84
N GLU A 207 -7.95 12.26 -38.57
CA GLU A 207 -8.36 13.56 -37.97
C GLU A 207 -7.25 14.60 -38.04
N GLY A 208 -5.99 14.20 -37.80
CA GLY A 208 -4.81 15.08 -37.91
C GLY A 208 -4.65 15.65 -39.32
N THR A 209 -4.84 14.83 -40.36
CA THR A 209 -4.79 15.27 -41.77
C THR A 209 -5.87 16.32 -42.08
N VAL A 210 -7.09 16.14 -41.55
CA VAL A 210 -8.18 17.11 -41.72
C VAL A 210 -7.87 18.44 -41.02
N MET A 211 -7.30 18.39 -39.80
CA MET A 211 -6.90 19.58 -39.04
C MET A 211 -5.78 20.35 -39.76
N ARG A 212 -4.77 19.66 -40.32
CA ARG A 212 -3.70 20.28 -41.13
C ARG A 212 -4.29 20.99 -42.33
N SER A 213 -5.12 20.31 -43.11
CA SER A 213 -5.79 20.90 -44.29
C SER A 213 -6.64 22.10 -43.91
N TYR A 214 -7.30 22.08 -42.77
CA TYR A 214 -8.08 23.24 -42.28
C TYR A 214 -7.18 24.42 -41.91
N LEU A 215 -6.08 24.16 -41.15
CA LEU A 215 -5.12 25.19 -40.79
C LEU A 215 -4.48 25.83 -42.04
N ASP A 216 -4.05 25.02 -43.01
CA ASP A 216 -3.46 25.49 -44.27
C ASP A 216 -4.48 26.36 -45.04
N THR A 217 -5.70 25.89 -45.22
CA THR A 217 -6.75 26.65 -45.94
C THR A 217 -7.04 28.00 -45.26
N CYS A 218 -7.08 28.02 -43.92
CA CYS A 218 -7.31 29.27 -43.20
C CYS A 218 -6.11 30.25 -43.30
N LEU A 219 -4.88 29.72 -43.29
CA LEU A 219 -3.66 30.55 -43.41
C LEU A 219 -3.45 31.11 -44.83
N GLU A 220 -3.89 30.39 -45.86
CA GLU A 220 -3.85 30.83 -47.23
C GLU A 220 -4.90 31.91 -47.54
N PHE A 221 -5.96 32.00 -46.71
CA PHE A 221 -7.04 32.97 -46.98
C PHE A 221 -6.57 34.40 -46.71
N PRO A 222 -6.73 35.33 -47.70
CA PRO A 222 -6.22 36.71 -47.62
C PRO A 222 -7.12 37.60 -46.75
N PHE A 223 -7.17 37.46 -45.45
CA PHE A 223 -8.02 38.26 -44.55
C PHE A 223 -7.75 39.76 -44.56
N THR A 224 -6.55 40.16 -44.93
CA THR A 224 -6.10 41.58 -44.92
C THR A 224 -6.03 42.20 -46.30
N LYS A 225 -6.24 41.43 -47.38
CA LYS A 225 -6.21 41.92 -48.72
C LYS A 225 -7.62 42.25 -49.19
N HIS A 226 -7.86 43.52 -49.52
CA HIS A 226 -9.10 43.98 -50.11
C HIS A 226 -8.82 44.42 -51.53
N THR A 227 -9.66 44.06 -52.46
CA THR A 227 -9.69 44.66 -53.80
C THR A 227 -10.20 46.07 -53.70
N ALA A 228 -9.52 47.01 -54.34
CA ALA A 228 -10.05 48.38 -54.43
C ALA A 228 -11.34 48.34 -55.26
N ASP A 229 -12.40 48.83 -54.68
CA ASP A 229 -13.67 48.96 -55.40
C ASP A 229 -13.59 50.22 -56.31
N HIS A 230 -13.56 50.00 -57.61
CA HIS A 230 -13.44 51.06 -58.60
C HIS A 230 -14.79 51.44 -59.20
N ALA A 231 -15.87 50.78 -58.85
CA ALA A 231 -17.18 51.09 -59.39
C ALA A 231 -17.91 52.11 -58.51
N THR A 232 -18.16 53.27 -59.05
CA THR A 232 -19.06 54.27 -58.46
C THR A 232 -20.51 53.91 -58.77
N VAL A 233 -21.46 54.26 -57.85
CA VAL A 233 -22.90 54.07 -58.09
C VAL A 233 -23.39 54.69 -59.38
N ALA A 234 -22.70 55.73 -59.90
CA ALA A 234 -22.99 56.39 -61.18
C ALA A 234 -22.61 55.53 -62.40
N GLU A 235 -21.56 54.75 -62.30
CA GLU A 235 -21.11 53.84 -63.36
C GLU A 235 -21.90 52.53 -63.39
N ALA A 236 -22.50 52.12 -62.29
CA ALA A 236 -23.40 50.96 -62.21
C ALA A 236 -24.80 51.21 -62.74
N ARG A 237 -25.17 52.46 -62.98
CA ARG A 237 -26.49 52.90 -63.57
C ARG A 237 -26.46 53.04 -65.07
N LYS A 238 -25.39 52.78 -65.74
CA LYS A 238 -25.29 52.71 -67.22
C LYS A 238 -25.53 51.29 -67.68
#